data_ea9cc709ab75f45cdfce10604ba4a06d
#
_entry.id   ea9cc709ab75f45cdfce10604ba4a06d
#
_cell.length_a   1.000
_cell.length_b   1.000
_cell.length_c   1.000
_cell.angle_alpha   90.00
_cell.angle_beta   90.00
_cell.angle_gamma   90.00
#
_symmetry.space_group_name_H-M   'P 1'
#
loop_
_entity.id
_entity.type
_entity.pdbx_description
1 polymer ?
#
loop_
_entity_poly.entity_id
_entity_poly.type
_entity_poly.pdbx_seq_one_letter_code
_entity_poly.pdbx_strand_id
1 'polypeptide(L)'
;MDGPEPGPGAPRWRWRSRAGAAVAAVAAGAALALVLILSSGGGHRPAAPTGPATTASAPTGTSPAAAPPAKPAPGAEEFGVSVNRLFNDGTYSPQQIDSQLTALRATGATIARSDALWEASEPAAPVGGVHHYDWGFDDAIAAALARHDLRWLPIIDYSPQWAESVAGVEHSPPSTAADFAAYAAAFAARYGSGGSFWRAHPDLTVLPVDTFEIWNEPDSPHFWSPVPDAASYAALYTAARDAIAAADPQARVIVGGLSNPGAFLPALLAAAPDLRGHIDGVGIHPYAPNPLSLLATVGRARTTLAALGLGSVPLYVTEFGWPTLPAHSQDWAPERLRPRYIRSTVAALGHTNCGVAITVLYTWVTPERDPANREDWFGIHSPAGTATPDVRALTAGLRAAAASSPTFDVCHG
;
A
#
# COMPACT_ATOMS: atom_id res chain seq x y z
N MET A 1 -30.08 -20.46 -41.79
CA MET A 1 -29.44 -21.19 -40.68
C MET A 1 -28.88 -20.11 -39.76
N ASP A 2 -29.71 -19.72 -38.81
CA ASP A 2 -29.42 -18.65 -37.88
C ASP A 2 -28.51 -19.21 -36.78
N GLY A 3 -27.39 -18.53 -36.52
CA GLY A 3 -26.48 -18.85 -35.44
C GLY A 3 -27.06 -18.43 -34.10
N PRO A 4 -26.62 -19.01 -32.98
CA PRO A 4 -27.18 -18.75 -31.65
C PRO A 4 -26.88 -17.32 -31.19
N GLU A 5 -27.92 -16.68 -30.63
CA GLU A 5 -27.79 -15.37 -29.95
C GLU A 5 -26.85 -15.41 -28.76
N PRO A 6 -26.08 -14.35 -28.52
CA PRO A 6 -25.24 -14.25 -27.33
C PRO A 6 -26.10 -14.06 -26.07
N GLY A 7 -25.83 -14.87 -25.06
CA GLY A 7 -26.49 -14.83 -23.76
C GLY A 7 -26.30 -13.50 -23.01
N PRO A 8 -27.04 -13.25 -21.90
CA PRO A 8 -27.10 -11.97 -21.21
C PRO A 8 -25.73 -11.53 -20.72
N GLY A 9 -25.34 -10.33 -21.16
CA GLY A 9 -24.02 -9.78 -20.96
C GLY A 9 -23.67 -9.54 -19.50
N ALA A 10 -22.41 -9.82 -19.18
CA ALA A 10 -21.78 -9.42 -17.96
C ALA A 10 -21.96 -7.92 -17.67
N PRO A 11 -22.12 -7.51 -16.42
CA PRO A 11 -22.32 -6.13 -16.06
C PRO A 11 -21.18 -5.26 -16.58
N ARG A 12 -21.52 -4.30 -17.43
CA ARG A 12 -20.58 -3.26 -17.89
C ARG A 12 -20.47 -2.22 -16.79
N TRP A 13 -19.51 -2.36 -15.92
CA TRP A 13 -19.14 -1.35 -14.96
C TRP A 13 -18.53 -0.16 -15.70
N ARG A 14 -19.29 0.89 -15.88
CA ARG A 14 -18.79 2.18 -16.36
C ARG A 14 -18.48 3.03 -15.14
N TRP A 15 -17.26 3.02 -14.71
CA TRP A 15 -16.74 4.05 -13.83
C TRP A 15 -16.79 5.39 -14.59
N ARG A 16 -17.59 6.30 -14.09
CA ARG A 16 -17.47 7.70 -14.50
C ARG A 16 -16.36 8.31 -13.67
N SER A 17 -15.12 8.26 -14.18
CA SER A 17 -14.09 9.18 -13.71
C SER A 17 -14.67 10.59 -13.85
N ARG A 18 -14.77 11.32 -12.74
CA ARG A 18 -14.98 12.75 -12.77
C ARG A 18 -13.67 13.39 -13.27
N ALA A 19 -13.41 13.26 -14.57
CA ALA A 19 -12.35 13.99 -15.22
C ALA A 19 -12.74 15.45 -15.26
N GLY A 20 -11.93 16.29 -14.68
CA GLY A 20 -11.90 17.69 -15.01
C GLY A 20 -12.04 18.67 -13.86
N ALA A 21 -11.02 18.82 -13.06
CA ALA A 21 -10.63 20.14 -12.59
C ALA A 21 -9.10 20.21 -12.63
N ALA A 22 -8.59 20.94 -13.62
CA ALA A 22 -7.19 21.28 -13.69
C ALA A 22 -6.84 22.10 -12.43
N VAL A 23 -6.03 21.54 -11.55
CA VAL A 23 -5.41 22.29 -10.45
C VAL A 23 -4.04 22.72 -10.92
N ALA A 24 -3.92 24.01 -11.17
CA ALA A 24 -2.65 24.68 -11.39
C ALA A 24 -1.78 24.53 -10.14
N ALA A 25 -0.57 24.01 -10.32
CA ALA A 25 0.46 23.97 -9.29
C ALA A 25 0.83 25.40 -8.87
N VAL A 26 0.50 25.78 -7.64
CA VAL A 26 1.05 26.97 -6.99
C VAL A 26 2.18 26.50 -6.08
N ALA A 27 3.40 26.76 -6.51
CA ALA A 27 4.57 26.73 -5.64
C ALA A 27 4.48 27.93 -4.68
N ALA A 28 4.29 27.64 -3.39
CA ALA A 28 4.42 28.67 -2.35
C ALA A 28 5.52 28.25 -1.36
N GLY A 29 6.52 29.12 -1.29
CA GLY A 29 7.69 28.96 -0.44
C GLY A 29 7.37 29.04 1.05
N ALA A 30 8.20 28.35 1.81
CA ALA A 30 8.23 28.38 3.27
C ALA A 30 8.60 29.76 3.79
N ALA A 31 7.76 30.34 4.64
CA ALA A 31 8.11 31.42 5.52
C ALA A 31 8.04 30.95 6.97
N LEU A 32 9.19 30.93 7.64
CA LEU A 32 9.37 30.70 9.06
C LEU A 32 8.70 31.86 9.84
N ALA A 33 7.81 31.54 10.75
CA ALA A 33 7.43 32.45 11.81
C ALA A 33 7.68 31.80 13.17
N LEU A 34 8.74 32.24 13.82
CA LEU A 34 9.13 31.96 15.20
C LEU A 34 8.28 32.84 16.13
N VAL A 35 7.44 32.25 16.96
CA VAL A 35 6.81 32.98 18.08
C VAL A 35 7.29 32.37 19.38
N LEU A 36 8.14 33.12 20.06
CA LEU A 36 8.49 32.97 21.48
C LEU A 36 7.32 33.45 22.33
N ILE A 37 6.81 32.61 23.23
CA ILE A 37 6.04 33.08 24.38
C ILE A 37 6.72 32.59 25.64
N LEU A 38 7.27 33.56 26.37
CA LEU A 38 7.72 33.49 27.77
C LEU A 38 6.52 33.73 28.68
N SER A 39 6.46 32.98 29.77
CA SER A 39 6.22 33.49 31.15
C SER A 39 5.40 32.46 31.95
N SER A 40 5.99 32.01 32.98
CA SER A 40 6.00 32.40 34.37
C SER A 40 4.71 32.13 35.15
N GLY A 41 4.85 31.23 36.13
CA GLY A 41 4.49 31.59 37.50
C GLY A 41 3.34 30.86 38.15
N GLY A 42 3.67 30.17 39.23
CA GLY A 42 2.84 30.24 40.42
C GLY A 42 2.06 28.99 40.81
N GLY A 43 2.62 28.29 41.78
CA GLY A 43 2.14 27.11 42.44
C GLY A 43 0.78 27.22 43.13
N HIS A 44 0.27 26.05 43.44
CA HIS A 44 -0.29 25.67 44.74
C HIS A 44 -0.64 24.21 44.74
N ARG A 45 -0.07 23.47 45.70
CA ARG A 45 -0.33 22.09 46.00
C ARG A 45 -1.32 22.04 47.15
N PRO A 46 -2.42 21.31 47.12
CA PRO A 46 -3.12 20.87 48.32
C PRO A 46 -2.74 19.43 48.70
N ALA A 47 -2.67 19.22 50.02
CA ALA A 47 -2.28 18.00 50.67
C ALA A 47 -3.34 16.90 50.55
N ALA A 48 -2.85 15.64 50.59
CA ALA A 48 -3.67 14.44 50.64
C ALA A 48 -4.24 14.18 52.05
N PRO A 49 -5.46 13.62 52.17
CA PRO A 49 -5.92 13.04 53.40
C PRO A 49 -5.54 11.57 53.55
N THR A 50 -4.98 11.22 54.69
CA THR A 50 -4.73 9.87 55.16
C THR A 50 -6.03 9.18 55.63
N GLY A 51 -6.37 8.03 55.04
CA GLY A 51 -7.41 7.13 55.50
C GLY A 51 -6.89 5.68 55.62
N PRO A 52 -7.45 4.82 56.48
CA PRO A 52 -6.79 3.61 56.96
C PRO A 52 -6.80 2.45 55.94
N ALA A 53 -5.73 1.67 56.02
CA ALA A 53 -5.49 0.48 55.19
C ALA A 53 -6.51 -0.64 55.53
N THR A 54 -7.25 -1.07 54.54
CA THR A 54 -7.99 -2.33 54.53
C THR A 54 -7.17 -3.38 53.80
N THR A 55 -6.82 -4.45 54.45
CA THR A 55 -6.18 -5.64 53.91
C THR A 55 -7.12 -6.35 52.96
N ALA A 56 -6.87 -6.26 51.66
CA ALA A 56 -7.53 -7.05 50.64
C ALA A 56 -6.67 -8.27 50.29
N SER A 57 -7.29 -9.45 50.37
CA SER A 57 -6.72 -10.75 49.97
C SER A 57 -6.34 -10.74 48.51
N ALA A 58 -5.18 -11.33 48.20
CA ALA A 58 -4.66 -11.47 46.83
C ALA A 58 -5.61 -12.30 45.96
N PRO A 59 -5.86 -11.89 44.72
CA PRO A 59 -6.52 -12.74 43.74
C PRO A 59 -5.54 -13.81 43.23
N THR A 60 -6.03 -15.04 43.16
CA THR A 60 -5.39 -16.21 42.56
C THR A 60 -4.95 -15.90 41.15
N GLY A 61 -3.67 -16.15 40.87
CA GLY A 61 -3.03 -15.87 39.61
C GLY A 61 -3.73 -16.52 38.41
N THR A 62 -4.25 -15.74 37.53
CA THR A 62 -4.51 -16.11 36.14
C THR A 62 -3.16 -16.25 35.42
N SER A 63 -2.88 -17.45 34.94
CA SER A 63 -1.74 -17.69 34.04
C SER A 63 -1.79 -16.70 32.87
N PRO A 64 -0.70 -16.03 32.50
CA PRO A 64 -0.73 -15.15 31.33
C PRO A 64 -1.15 -15.96 30.11
N ALA A 65 -2.10 -15.45 29.35
CA ALA A 65 -2.49 -16.02 28.07
C ALA A 65 -1.21 -16.20 27.21
N ALA A 66 -1.07 -17.36 26.58
CA ALA A 66 0.07 -17.62 25.70
C ALA A 66 0.11 -16.52 24.64
N ALA A 67 1.31 -15.94 24.42
CA ALA A 67 1.50 -14.98 23.36
C ALA A 67 1.07 -15.61 22.00
N PRO A 68 0.41 -14.87 21.12
CA PRO A 68 0.07 -15.38 19.80
C PRO A 68 1.33 -15.88 19.08
N PRO A 69 1.22 -16.93 18.25
CA PRO A 69 2.36 -17.45 17.51
C PRO A 69 3.02 -16.33 16.70
N ALA A 70 4.34 -16.26 16.72
CA ALA A 70 5.08 -15.27 15.97
C ALA A 70 4.76 -15.43 14.48
N LYS A 71 4.45 -14.31 13.81
CA LYS A 71 4.25 -14.29 12.35
C LYS A 71 5.50 -14.80 11.65
N PRO A 72 5.38 -15.59 10.56
CA PRO A 72 6.54 -16.02 9.79
C PRO A 72 7.42 -14.82 9.41
N ALA A 73 8.73 -14.95 9.55
CA ALA A 73 9.64 -13.92 9.03
C ALA A 73 9.45 -13.79 7.51
N PRO A 74 9.59 -12.58 6.93
CA PRO A 74 9.66 -12.43 5.48
C PRO A 74 10.72 -13.38 4.91
N GLY A 75 10.40 -14.07 3.83
CA GLY A 75 11.34 -14.89 3.07
C GLY A 75 12.46 -14.04 2.42
N ALA A 76 13.11 -14.57 1.39
CA ALA A 76 13.95 -13.76 0.51
C ALA A 76 13.09 -12.64 -0.11
N GLU A 77 13.73 -11.48 -0.41
CA GLU A 77 13.04 -10.35 -1.03
C GLU A 77 12.25 -10.78 -2.26
N GLU A 78 11.01 -10.32 -2.34
CA GLU A 78 10.09 -10.64 -3.43
C GLU A 78 9.84 -9.42 -4.31
N PHE A 79 9.58 -9.68 -5.58
CA PHE A 79 9.42 -8.63 -6.57
C PHE A 79 8.05 -8.66 -7.23
N GLY A 80 7.45 -7.48 -7.31
CA GLY A 80 6.16 -7.26 -7.94
C GLY A 80 6.13 -6.08 -8.89
N VAL A 81 4.96 -5.89 -9.46
CA VAL A 81 4.64 -4.74 -10.31
C VAL A 81 3.24 -4.25 -9.96
N SER A 82 3.04 -2.94 -9.93
CA SER A 82 1.71 -2.34 -9.78
C SER A 82 0.88 -2.57 -11.05
N VAL A 83 -0.37 -2.98 -10.87
CA VAL A 83 -1.30 -3.34 -11.96
C VAL A 83 -2.65 -2.63 -11.90
N ASN A 84 -2.76 -1.57 -11.08
CA ASN A 84 -4.01 -0.81 -10.87
C ASN A 84 -4.74 -0.52 -12.18
N ARG A 85 -4.02 -0.02 -13.18
CA ARG A 85 -4.59 0.39 -14.47
C ARG A 85 -5.19 -0.76 -15.29
N LEU A 86 -4.85 -2.01 -14.99
CA LEU A 86 -5.49 -3.15 -15.66
C LEU A 86 -6.93 -3.34 -15.19
N PHE A 87 -7.25 -2.95 -13.96
CA PHE A 87 -8.53 -3.22 -13.32
C PHE A 87 -9.38 -1.98 -13.10
N ASN A 88 -8.78 -0.87 -12.66
CA ASN A 88 -9.54 0.29 -12.17
C ASN A 88 -10.25 1.08 -13.27
N ASP A 89 -9.70 1.15 -14.47
CA ASP A 89 -10.22 2.06 -15.51
C ASP A 89 -11.31 1.45 -16.39
N GLY A 90 -11.58 0.13 -16.26
CA GLY A 90 -12.50 -0.59 -17.14
C GLY A 90 -12.11 -0.53 -18.62
N THR A 91 -10.85 -0.20 -18.90
CA THR A 91 -10.31 -0.03 -20.27
C THR A 91 -9.98 -1.37 -20.92
N TYR A 92 -9.57 -2.37 -20.12
CA TYR A 92 -9.11 -3.67 -20.60
C TYR A 92 -10.23 -4.71 -20.51
N SER A 93 -10.42 -5.46 -21.59
CA SER A 93 -11.27 -6.65 -21.55
C SER A 93 -10.61 -7.77 -20.74
N PRO A 94 -11.37 -8.77 -20.25
CA PRO A 94 -10.80 -9.93 -19.55
C PRO A 94 -9.67 -10.63 -20.34
N GLN A 95 -9.80 -10.73 -21.67
CA GLN A 95 -8.79 -11.33 -22.53
C GLN A 95 -7.51 -10.49 -22.61
N GLN A 96 -7.65 -9.17 -22.60
CA GLN A 96 -6.49 -8.26 -22.57
C GLN A 96 -5.79 -8.33 -21.22
N ILE A 97 -6.54 -8.36 -20.12
CA ILE A 97 -5.99 -8.55 -18.76
C ILE A 97 -5.22 -9.86 -18.70
N ASP A 98 -5.79 -10.96 -19.17
CA ASP A 98 -5.15 -12.27 -19.22
C ASP A 98 -3.82 -12.25 -19.99
N SER A 99 -3.81 -11.64 -21.17
CA SER A 99 -2.60 -11.46 -21.97
C SER A 99 -1.53 -10.61 -21.27
N GLN A 100 -1.95 -9.52 -20.61
CA GLN A 100 -1.05 -8.64 -19.87
C GLN A 100 -0.44 -9.34 -18.66
N LEU A 101 -1.23 -10.09 -17.89
CA LEU A 101 -0.75 -10.85 -16.72
C LEU A 101 0.15 -12.01 -17.13
N THR A 102 -0.13 -12.69 -18.26
CA THR A 102 0.78 -13.67 -18.85
C THR A 102 2.16 -13.07 -19.14
N ALA A 103 2.17 -11.89 -19.77
CA ALA A 103 3.42 -11.19 -20.06
C ALA A 103 4.13 -10.73 -18.77
N LEU A 104 3.38 -10.25 -17.78
CA LEU A 104 3.93 -9.87 -16.48
C LEU A 104 4.59 -11.06 -15.79
N ARG A 105 3.88 -12.19 -15.69
CA ARG A 105 4.40 -13.42 -15.04
C ARG A 105 5.66 -13.94 -15.72
N ALA A 106 5.74 -13.82 -17.03
CA ALA A 106 6.91 -14.21 -17.81
C ALA A 106 8.18 -13.39 -17.49
N THR A 107 8.08 -12.22 -16.85
CA THR A 107 9.24 -11.46 -16.38
C THR A 107 9.97 -12.14 -15.22
N GLY A 108 9.28 -12.96 -14.46
CA GLY A 108 9.73 -13.55 -13.19
C GLY A 108 9.16 -12.84 -11.94
N ALA A 109 8.39 -11.78 -12.10
CA ALA A 109 7.66 -11.18 -10.97
C ALA A 109 6.62 -12.17 -10.40
N THR A 110 6.43 -12.12 -9.08
CA THR A 110 5.55 -13.04 -8.33
C THR A 110 4.42 -12.32 -7.61
N ILE A 111 4.48 -10.99 -7.56
CA ILE A 111 3.51 -10.15 -6.85
C ILE A 111 2.90 -9.15 -7.83
N ALA A 112 1.60 -8.95 -7.71
CA ALA A 112 0.87 -7.85 -8.32
C ALA A 112 0.28 -6.96 -7.22
N ARG A 113 0.61 -5.67 -7.22
CA ARG A 113 0.04 -4.69 -6.30
C ARG A 113 -1.09 -3.93 -6.98
N SER A 114 -2.24 -3.84 -6.34
CA SER A 114 -3.35 -3.01 -6.79
C SER A 114 -4.28 -2.63 -5.64
N ASP A 115 -5.11 -1.64 -5.90
CA ASP A 115 -6.13 -1.20 -4.96
C ASP A 115 -7.15 -2.32 -4.71
N ALA A 116 -7.58 -2.43 -3.46
CA ALA A 116 -8.78 -3.09 -3.02
C ALA A 116 -9.73 -1.97 -2.56
N LEU A 117 -10.51 -1.48 -3.51
CA LEU A 117 -11.27 -0.25 -3.36
C LEU A 117 -12.50 -0.46 -2.48
N TRP A 118 -12.49 0.11 -1.26
CA TRP A 118 -13.66 0.04 -0.40
C TRP A 118 -14.90 0.66 -1.04
N GLU A 119 -14.73 1.79 -1.74
CA GLU A 119 -15.84 2.43 -2.46
C GLU A 119 -16.49 1.56 -3.54
N ALA A 120 -15.70 0.63 -4.14
CA ALA A 120 -16.22 -0.33 -5.10
C ALA A 120 -16.99 -1.46 -4.44
N SER A 121 -16.49 -1.92 -3.29
CA SER A 121 -17.07 -3.07 -2.58
C SER A 121 -18.27 -2.68 -1.71
N GLU A 122 -18.35 -1.43 -1.21
CA GLU A 122 -19.46 -0.98 -0.36
C GLU A 122 -19.92 0.44 -0.73
N PRO A 123 -20.52 0.63 -1.93
CA PRO A 123 -20.95 1.95 -2.41
C PRO A 123 -22.11 2.56 -1.61
N ALA A 124 -22.83 1.77 -0.81
CA ALA A 124 -23.96 2.19 0.00
C ALA A 124 -23.67 2.06 1.50
N ALA A 125 -24.15 3.02 2.29
CA ALA A 125 -24.00 2.99 3.73
C ALA A 125 -24.62 1.74 4.38
N PRO A 126 -24.07 1.24 5.50
CA PRO A 126 -24.63 0.11 6.22
C PRO A 126 -26.05 0.41 6.71
N VAL A 127 -26.91 -0.59 6.63
CA VAL A 127 -28.30 -0.48 7.08
C VAL A 127 -28.45 -1.11 8.45
N GLY A 128 -28.88 -0.32 9.43
CA GLY A 128 -29.00 -0.80 10.81
C GLY A 128 -27.66 -1.24 11.42
N GLY A 129 -26.55 -0.68 10.95
CA GLY A 129 -25.20 -1.04 11.38
C GLY A 129 -24.67 -2.33 10.74
N VAL A 130 -25.37 -2.89 9.75
CA VAL A 130 -24.94 -4.10 9.02
C VAL A 130 -24.32 -3.69 7.70
N HIS A 131 -23.05 -4.02 7.50
CA HIS A 131 -22.30 -3.80 6.26
C HIS A 131 -22.67 -4.85 5.20
N HIS A 132 -22.75 -4.42 3.94
CA HIS A 132 -23.03 -5.27 2.79
C HIS A 132 -22.03 -5.02 1.68
N TYR A 133 -21.27 -6.06 1.31
CA TYR A 133 -20.19 -5.95 0.32
C TYR A 133 -20.56 -6.64 -0.98
N ASP A 134 -20.31 -5.96 -2.10
CA ASP A 134 -20.25 -6.55 -3.44
C ASP A 134 -18.79 -6.82 -3.81
N TRP A 135 -18.42 -8.08 -3.79
CA TRP A 135 -17.05 -8.50 -4.05
C TRP A 135 -16.72 -8.72 -5.53
N GLY A 136 -17.63 -8.36 -6.44
CA GLY A 136 -17.44 -8.67 -7.86
C GLY A 136 -16.17 -8.08 -8.46
N PHE A 137 -15.76 -6.89 -8.02
CA PHE A 137 -14.53 -6.24 -8.45
C PHE A 137 -13.29 -6.98 -7.92
N ASP A 138 -13.23 -7.18 -6.61
CA ASP A 138 -12.09 -7.83 -5.95
C ASP A 138 -11.96 -9.30 -6.32
N ASP A 139 -13.08 -10.02 -6.48
CA ASP A 139 -13.11 -11.41 -6.96
C ASP A 139 -12.52 -11.53 -8.37
N ALA A 140 -12.80 -10.56 -9.25
CA ALA A 140 -12.23 -10.55 -10.59
C ALA A 140 -10.71 -10.37 -10.56
N ILE A 141 -10.19 -9.51 -9.68
CA ILE A 141 -8.74 -9.33 -9.46
C ILE A 141 -8.13 -10.61 -8.92
N ALA A 142 -8.64 -11.14 -7.81
CA ALA A 142 -8.13 -12.33 -7.15
C ALA A 142 -8.10 -13.53 -8.11
N ALA A 143 -9.18 -13.75 -8.87
CA ALA A 143 -9.26 -14.82 -9.85
C ALA A 143 -8.27 -14.64 -11.02
N ALA A 144 -8.13 -13.40 -11.52
CA ALA A 144 -7.18 -13.12 -12.61
C ALA A 144 -5.74 -13.36 -12.16
N LEU A 145 -5.35 -12.88 -11.00
CA LEU A 145 -4.01 -13.05 -10.45
C LEU A 145 -3.70 -14.53 -10.14
N ALA A 146 -4.64 -15.25 -9.54
CA ALA A 146 -4.48 -16.67 -9.22
C ALA A 146 -4.26 -17.53 -10.46
N ARG A 147 -4.95 -17.26 -11.58
CA ARG A 147 -4.73 -17.97 -12.86
C ARG A 147 -3.32 -17.80 -13.43
N HIS A 148 -2.61 -16.75 -13.01
CA HIS A 148 -1.26 -16.44 -13.48
C HIS A 148 -0.17 -16.67 -12.41
N ASP A 149 -0.48 -17.34 -11.30
CA ASP A 149 0.44 -17.58 -10.18
C ASP A 149 1.06 -16.26 -9.66
N LEU A 150 0.28 -15.19 -9.61
CA LEU A 150 0.63 -13.90 -9.04
C LEU A 150 -0.07 -13.72 -7.70
N ARG A 151 0.69 -13.47 -6.63
CA ARG A 151 0.12 -13.12 -5.33
C ARG A 151 -0.34 -11.67 -5.35
N TRP A 152 -1.46 -11.40 -4.70
CA TRP A 152 -1.97 -10.05 -4.57
C TRP A 152 -1.37 -9.37 -3.35
N LEU A 153 -0.80 -8.19 -3.54
CA LEU A 153 -0.52 -7.21 -2.48
C LEU A 153 -1.59 -6.11 -2.59
N PRO A 154 -2.71 -6.24 -1.87
CA PRO A 154 -3.77 -5.24 -1.92
C PRO A 154 -3.40 -3.99 -1.14
N ILE A 155 -3.81 -2.84 -1.65
CA ILE A 155 -3.94 -1.61 -0.90
C ILE A 155 -5.39 -1.54 -0.43
N ILE A 156 -5.62 -1.62 0.87
CA ILE A 156 -6.95 -1.45 1.45
C ILE A 156 -7.19 0.04 1.58
N ASP A 157 -7.97 0.62 0.68
CA ASP A 157 -8.09 2.06 0.61
C ASP A 157 -9.41 2.57 0.04
N TYR A 158 -9.51 3.84 0.05
CA TYR A 158 -10.44 4.87 -0.38
C TYR A 158 -11.87 4.66 0.10
N SER A 159 -12.30 5.68 0.87
CA SER A 159 -13.62 5.71 1.46
C SER A 159 -14.70 5.82 0.40
N PRO A 160 -15.78 5.03 0.49
CA PRO A 160 -17.00 5.33 -0.25
C PRO A 160 -17.59 6.67 0.20
N GLN A 161 -18.34 7.31 -0.67
CA GLN A 161 -18.84 8.66 -0.44
C GLN A 161 -19.63 8.84 0.88
N TRP A 162 -20.31 7.80 1.32
CA TRP A 162 -21.08 7.82 2.58
C TRP A 162 -20.16 7.82 3.83
N ALA A 163 -18.94 7.30 3.70
CA ALA A 163 -17.98 7.19 4.81
C ALA A 163 -16.99 8.36 4.87
N GLU A 164 -16.87 9.19 3.83
CA GLU A 164 -15.93 10.31 3.77
C GLU A 164 -16.04 11.25 4.98
N SER A 165 -14.91 11.61 5.58
CA SER A 165 -14.86 12.61 6.66
C SER A 165 -15.15 14.01 6.14
N VAL A 166 -14.84 14.29 4.88
CA VAL A 166 -15.17 15.53 4.17
C VAL A 166 -15.92 15.15 2.89
N ALA A 167 -17.24 15.29 2.93
CA ALA A 167 -18.13 14.84 1.86
C ALA A 167 -17.76 15.43 0.48
N GLY A 168 -17.62 14.58 -0.52
CA GLY A 168 -17.33 14.94 -1.91
C GLY A 168 -15.87 15.35 -2.16
N VAL A 169 -14.98 15.12 -1.21
CA VAL A 169 -13.54 15.31 -1.38
C VAL A 169 -12.92 13.96 -1.70
N GLU A 170 -12.39 13.83 -2.91
CA GLU A 170 -11.71 12.61 -3.37
C GLU A 170 -10.54 12.25 -2.42
N HIS A 171 -10.41 10.97 -2.10
CA HIS A 171 -9.42 10.43 -1.16
C HIS A 171 -9.54 10.99 0.27
N SER A 172 -10.74 11.47 0.64
CA SER A 172 -11.01 11.81 2.03
C SER A 172 -10.96 10.55 2.89
N PRO A 173 -10.26 10.57 4.04
CA PRO A 173 -10.29 9.44 4.97
C PRO A 173 -11.70 9.22 5.52
N PRO A 174 -11.99 8.05 6.08
CA PRO A 174 -13.30 7.81 6.65
C PRO A 174 -13.56 8.64 7.90
N SER A 175 -14.82 8.99 8.11
CA SER A 175 -15.29 9.68 9.32
C SER A 175 -15.16 8.80 10.58
N THR A 176 -15.19 7.48 10.43
CA THR A 176 -14.96 6.52 11.50
C THR A 176 -13.98 5.43 11.07
N ALA A 177 -12.98 5.17 11.91
CA ALA A 177 -12.04 4.07 11.68
C ALA A 177 -12.73 2.69 11.79
N ALA A 178 -13.86 2.60 12.50
CA ALA A 178 -14.58 1.35 12.71
C ALA A 178 -15.20 0.79 11.42
N ASP A 179 -15.77 1.65 10.58
CA ASP A 179 -16.37 1.23 9.30
C ASP A 179 -15.29 0.72 8.33
N PHE A 180 -14.14 1.40 8.29
CA PHE A 180 -12.98 0.94 7.52
C PHE A 180 -12.44 -0.39 8.04
N ALA A 181 -12.34 -0.56 9.35
CA ALA A 181 -11.91 -1.80 9.98
C ALA A 181 -12.86 -2.96 9.68
N ALA A 182 -14.17 -2.71 9.63
CA ALA A 182 -15.16 -3.72 9.24
C ALA A 182 -14.94 -4.20 7.79
N TYR A 183 -14.68 -3.27 6.86
CA TYR A 183 -14.31 -3.62 5.49
C TYR A 183 -12.99 -4.42 5.43
N ALA A 184 -11.95 -3.94 6.10
CA ALA A 184 -10.65 -4.60 6.12
C ALA A 184 -10.73 -6.04 6.67
N ALA A 185 -11.51 -6.26 7.75
CA ALA A 185 -11.77 -7.58 8.30
C ALA A 185 -12.52 -8.50 7.32
N ALA A 186 -13.56 -7.97 6.67
CA ALA A 186 -14.36 -8.72 5.71
C ALA A 186 -13.51 -9.11 4.48
N PHE A 187 -12.65 -8.20 4.01
CA PHE A 187 -11.69 -8.48 2.95
C PHE A 187 -10.69 -9.57 3.35
N ALA A 188 -10.11 -9.49 4.53
CA ALA A 188 -9.19 -10.51 5.05
C ALA A 188 -9.88 -11.88 5.21
N ALA A 189 -11.10 -11.93 5.72
CA ALA A 189 -11.90 -13.15 5.84
C ALA A 189 -12.26 -13.76 4.47
N ARG A 190 -12.26 -12.95 3.40
CA ARG A 190 -12.54 -13.43 2.05
C ARG A 190 -11.29 -13.91 1.32
N TYR A 191 -10.21 -13.14 1.34
CA TYR A 191 -9.02 -13.37 0.51
C TYR A 191 -7.79 -13.85 1.29
N GLY A 192 -7.80 -13.78 2.61
CA GLY A 192 -6.72 -14.24 3.48
C GLY A 192 -6.64 -15.76 3.59
N SER A 193 -5.88 -16.23 4.56
CA SER A 193 -5.66 -17.65 4.82
C SER A 193 -6.96 -18.39 5.12
N GLY A 194 -7.29 -19.43 4.34
CA GLY A 194 -8.56 -20.15 4.45
C GLY A 194 -9.78 -19.30 4.08
N GLY A 195 -9.60 -18.23 3.32
CA GLY A 195 -10.64 -17.29 2.93
C GLY A 195 -11.81 -17.90 2.16
N SER A 196 -12.97 -17.24 2.22
CA SER A 196 -14.20 -17.75 1.59
C SER A 196 -14.10 -17.77 0.06
N PHE A 197 -13.33 -16.86 -0.55
CA PHE A 197 -13.06 -16.84 -1.98
C PHE A 197 -12.39 -18.15 -2.44
N TRP A 198 -11.33 -18.56 -1.77
CA TRP A 198 -10.59 -19.77 -2.14
C TRP A 198 -11.40 -21.04 -2.00
N ARG A 199 -12.27 -21.09 -0.98
CA ARG A 199 -13.19 -22.24 -0.81
C ARG A 199 -14.25 -22.31 -1.91
N ALA A 200 -14.66 -21.14 -2.43
CA ALA A 200 -15.65 -21.06 -3.51
C ALA A 200 -15.03 -21.34 -4.90
N HIS A 201 -13.71 -21.23 -5.05
CA HIS A 201 -13.01 -21.41 -6.32
C HIS A 201 -11.91 -22.49 -6.23
N PRO A 202 -12.27 -23.77 -6.03
CA PRO A 202 -11.31 -24.86 -5.87
C PRO A 202 -10.53 -25.20 -7.16
N ASP A 203 -10.92 -24.64 -8.28
CA ASP A 203 -10.26 -24.71 -9.59
C ASP A 203 -9.09 -23.74 -9.75
N LEU A 204 -8.95 -22.77 -8.84
CA LEU A 204 -7.85 -21.81 -8.85
C LEU A 204 -6.70 -22.28 -7.94
N THR A 205 -5.48 -21.87 -8.30
CA THR A 205 -4.34 -21.96 -7.37
C THR A 205 -4.65 -21.11 -6.13
N VAL A 206 -4.58 -21.73 -4.95
CA VAL A 206 -4.82 -21.02 -3.69
C VAL A 206 -3.62 -20.14 -3.36
N LEU A 207 -3.78 -18.82 -3.51
CA LEU A 207 -2.77 -17.79 -3.26
C LEU A 207 -3.33 -16.73 -2.27
N PRO A 208 -3.45 -17.06 -0.97
CA PRO A 208 -4.04 -16.15 0.00
C PRO A 208 -3.27 -14.83 0.06
N VAL A 209 -4.01 -13.76 0.30
CA VAL A 209 -3.41 -12.48 0.68
C VAL A 209 -2.81 -12.64 2.08
N ASP A 210 -1.51 -12.45 2.20
CA ASP A 210 -0.76 -12.58 3.44
C ASP A 210 -0.21 -11.25 3.98
N THR A 211 -0.28 -10.21 3.17
CA THR A 211 0.20 -8.86 3.49
C THR A 211 -0.82 -7.83 2.99
N PHE A 212 -1.25 -6.95 3.88
CA PHE A 212 -2.27 -5.92 3.63
C PHE A 212 -1.62 -4.55 3.83
N GLU A 213 -1.60 -3.73 2.78
CA GLU A 213 -1.14 -2.34 2.84
C GLU A 213 -2.32 -1.44 3.22
N ILE A 214 -2.20 -0.68 4.30
CA ILE A 214 -3.30 0.16 4.79
C ILE A 214 -3.15 1.57 4.25
N TRP A 215 -4.01 1.92 3.31
CA TRP A 215 -4.04 3.18 2.59
C TRP A 215 -2.84 3.40 1.68
N ASN A 216 -3.00 4.30 0.69
CA ASN A 216 -1.92 4.75 -0.18
C ASN A 216 -1.49 6.17 0.21
N GLU A 217 -0.18 6.40 0.41
CA GLU A 217 0.43 7.70 0.73
C GLU A 217 -0.36 8.55 1.74
N PRO A 218 -0.62 8.05 2.97
CA PRO A 218 -1.38 8.82 3.97
C PRO A 218 -0.67 10.10 4.43
N ASP A 219 0.56 10.30 4.01
CA ASP A 219 1.37 11.50 4.24
C ASP A 219 1.30 12.51 3.10
N SER A 220 0.50 12.24 2.06
CA SER A 220 0.30 13.10 0.90
C SER A 220 -1.09 13.74 0.91
N PRO A 221 -1.23 15.06 0.72
CA PRO A 221 -2.54 15.73 0.65
C PRO A 221 -3.35 15.32 -0.58
N HIS A 222 -2.75 14.63 -1.56
CA HIS A 222 -3.44 14.09 -2.71
C HIS A 222 -4.20 12.80 -2.36
N PHE A 223 -3.63 11.96 -1.48
CA PHE A 223 -4.18 10.65 -1.13
C PHE A 223 -4.77 10.59 0.29
N TRP A 224 -4.59 11.62 1.08
CA TRP A 224 -5.25 11.85 2.38
C TRP A 224 -5.74 13.29 2.41
N SER A 225 -6.87 13.51 1.76
CA SER A 225 -7.39 14.86 1.51
C SER A 225 -8.33 15.34 2.61
N PRO A 226 -8.36 16.63 2.92
CA PRO A 226 -7.55 17.68 2.28
C PRO A 226 -6.16 17.85 2.90
N VAL A 227 -5.89 17.27 4.07
CA VAL A 227 -4.62 17.47 4.81
C VAL A 227 -4.23 16.18 5.50
N PRO A 228 -3.00 15.67 5.30
CA PRO A 228 -2.48 14.53 6.03
C PRO A 228 -2.56 14.72 7.54
N ASP A 229 -3.07 13.70 8.25
CA ASP A 229 -3.18 13.70 9.71
C ASP A 229 -2.70 12.37 10.28
N ALA A 230 -1.52 12.38 10.87
CA ALA A 230 -0.89 11.20 11.43
C ALA A 230 -1.69 10.59 12.59
N ALA A 231 -2.46 11.38 13.35
CA ALA A 231 -3.28 10.88 14.45
C ALA A 231 -4.52 10.15 13.92
N SER A 232 -5.20 10.72 12.95
CA SER A 232 -6.34 10.06 12.28
C SER A 232 -5.89 8.79 11.56
N TYR A 233 -4.74 8.83 10.87
CA TYR A 233 -4.17 7.62 10.24
C TYR A 233 -3.77 6.57 11.29
N ALA A 234 -3.20 6.95 12.43
CA ALA A 234 -2.90 6.02 13.52
C ALA A 234 -4.13 5.28 14.01
N ALA A 235 -5.24 5.98 14.18
CA ALA A 235 -6.51 5.38 14.58
C ALA A 235 -7.05 4.42 13.51
N LEU A 236 -6.99 4.81 12.24
CA LEU A 236 -7.40 3.98 11.11
C LEU A 236 -6.54 2.71 11.00
N TYR A 237 -5.23 2.86 11.02
CA TYR A 237 -4.28 1.75 10.93
C TYR A 237 -4.46 0.76 12.08
N THR A 238 -4.57 1.25 13.33
CA THR A 238 -4.76 0.41 14.50
C THR A 238 -6.05 -0.41 14.39
N ALA A 239 -7.17 0.24 14.07
CA ALA A 239 -8.46 -0.42 13.95
C ALA A 239 -8.46 -1.47 12.82
N ALA A 240 -7.92 -1.14 11.65
CA ALA A 240 -7.81 -2.06 10.53
C ALA A 240 -6.92 -3.27 10.87
N ARG A 241 -5.74 -3.01 11.46
CA ARG A 241 -4.79 -4.05 11.85
C ARG A 241 -5.41 -5.04 12.84
N ASP A 242 -6.07 -4.55 13.86
CA ASP A 242 -6.67 -5.40 14.90
C ASP A 242 -7.81 -6.24 14.31
N ALA A 243 -8.60 -5.65 13.41
CA ALA A 243 -9.69 -6.32 12.73
C ALA A 243 -9.19 -7.38 11.73
N ILE A 244 -8.15 -7.09 10.95
CA ILE A 244 -7.48 -8.07 10.07
C ILE A 244 -6.86 -9.20 10.88
N ALA A 245 -6.14 -8.89 11.96
CA ALA A 245 -5.50 -9.89 12.80
C ALA A 245 -6.53 -10.82 13.51
N ALA A 246 -7.72 -10.33 13.80
CA ALA A 246 -8.83 -11.14 14.30
C ALA A 246 -9.40 -12.09 13.24
N ALA A 247 -9.45 -11.65 11.97
CA ALA A 247 -9.94 -12.43 10.84
C ALA A 247 -8.90 -13.44 10.32
N ASP A 248 -7.63 -13.03 10.24
CA ASP A 248 -6.48 -13.85 9.84
C ASP A 248 -5.26 -13.55 10.73
N PRO A 249 -5.02 -14.34 11.78
CA PRO A 249 -3.90 -14.10 12.71
C PRO A 249 -2.51 -14.20 12.08
N GLN A 250 -2.38 -14.75 10.88
CA GLN A 250 -1.10 -14.85 10.17
C GLN A 250 -0.84 -13.68 9.22
N ALA A 251 -1.85 -12.88 8.94
CA ALA A 251 -1.72 -11.72 8.08
C ALA A 251 -0.71 -10.70 8.61
N ARG A 252 0.08 -10.13 7.70
CA ARG A 252 0.90 -8.95 7.97
C ARG A 252 0.13 -7.71 7.57
N VAL A 253 0.17 -6.71 8.42
CA VAL A 253 -0.47 -5.42 8.14
C VAL A 253 0.61 -4.35 8.14
N ILE A 254 0.83 -3.73 6.98
CA ILE A 254 1.88 -2.74 6.80
C ILE A 254 1.31 -1.33 6.74
N VAL A 255 2.09 -0.37 7.24
CA VAL A 255 1.82 1.05 7.05
C VAL A 255 1.87 1.34 5.55
N GLY A 256 0.90 2.05 5.01
CA GLY A 256 0.80 2.39 3.59
C GLY A 256 2.02 3.12 3.05
N GLY A 257 2.24 3.01 1.74
CA GLY A 257 3.42 3.55 1.08
C GLY A 257 3.64 5.03 1.36
N LEU A 258 4.67 5.37 2.12
CA LEU A 258 4.96 6.74 2.53
C LEU A 258 5.88 7.43 1.53
N SER A 259 5.49 8.63 1.10
CA SER A 259 6.34 9.51 0.29
C SER A 259 7.42 10.21 1.13
N ASN A 260 7.13 10.49 2.41
CA ASN A 260 8.03 11.16 3.35
C ASN A 260 8.05 10.47 4.73
N PRO A 261 8.58 9.24 4.83
CA PRO A 261 8.62 8.48 6.08
C PRO A 261 9.36 9.22 7.20
N GLY A 262 10.35 10.06 6.86
CA GLY A 262 11.14 10.81 7.83
C GLY A 262 10.34 11.84 8.63
N ALA A 263 9.30 12.41 8.06
CA ALA A 263 8.41 13.34 8.74
C ALA A 263 7.19 12.62 9.35
N PHE A 264 6.61 11.68 8.63
CA PHE A 264 5.33 11.09 9.02
C PHE A 264 5.45 10.05 10.13
N LEU A 265 6.44 9.15 10.10
CA LEU A 265 6.60 8.10 11.12
C LEU A 265 6.82 8.64 12.54
N PRO A 266 7.64 9.69 12.77
CA PRO A 266 7.70 10.30 14.10
C PRO A 266 6.37 10.82 14.60
N ALA A 267 5.58 11.48 13.74
CA ALA A 267 4.26 12.00 14.08
C ALA A 267 3.26 10.86 14.36
N LEU A 268 3.28 9.81 13.55
CA LEU A 268 2.47 8.59 13.73
C LEU A 268 2.72 7.96 15.12
N LEU A 269 3.98 7.74 15.47
CA LEU A 269 4.36 7.14 16.75
C LEU A 269 4.21 8.07 17.96
N ALA A 270 4.18 9.38 17.74
CA ALA A 270 3.82 10.34 18.77
C ALA A 270 2.32 10.31 19.07
N ALA A 271 1.49 10.15 18.05
CA ALA A 271 0.04 10.02 18.18
C ALA A 271 -0.39 8.66 18.79
N ALA A 272 0.31 7.57 18.46
CA ALA A 272 0.04 6.21 18.94
C ALA A 272 1.35 5.49 19.32
N PRO A 273 1.91 5.75 20.50
CA PRO A 273 3.19 5.17 20.93
C PRO A 273 3.20 3.64 20.97
N ASP A 274 2.07 3.03 21.26
CA ASP A 274 1.92 1.57 21.36
C ASP A 274 2.08 0.86 20.00
N LEU A 275 1.95 1.58 18.89
CA LEU A 275 2.17 1.02 17.55
C LEU A 275 3.59 0.48 17.34
N ARG A 276 4.60 0.91 18.13
CA ARG A 276 5.98 0.41 18.02
C ARG A 276 6.08 -1.12 18.08
N GLY A 277 5.23 -1.78 18.86
CA GLY A 277 5.18 -3.25 18.95
C GLY A 277 4.23 -3.93 17.98
N HIS A 278 3.57 -3.15 17.12
CA HIS A 278 2.42 -3.62 16.36
C HIS A 278 2.48 -3.27 14.85
N ILE A 279 3.61 -2.78 14.35
CA ILE A 279 3.83 -2.54 12.92
C ILE A 279 4.55 -3.75 12.33
N ASP A 280 3.90 -4.44 11.39
CA ASP A 280 4.47 -5.63 10.73
C ASP A 280 5.42 -5.25 9.57
N GLY A 281 5.33 -4.02 9.07
CA GLY A 281 6.16 -3.47 8.00
C GLY A 281 5.81 -2.03 7.68
N VAL A 282 6.69 -1.36 6.96
CA VAL A 282 6.48 0.02 6.50
C VAL A 282 6.65 0.10 4.99
N GLY A 283 5.57 0.46 4.30
CA GLY A 283 5.58 0.80 2.88
C GLY A 283 6.25 2.16 2.65
N ILE A 284 7.06 2.24 1.61
CA ILE A 284 7.68 3.51 1.17
C ILE A 284 7.65 3.63 -0.34
N HIS A 285 7.54 4.89 -0.81
CA HIS A 285 7.60 5.27 -2.22
C HIS A 285 8.84 6.14 -2.47
N PRO A 286 10.04 5.55 -2.65
CA PRO A 286 11.30 6.27 -2.73
C PRO A 286 11.56 6.84 -4.13
N TYR A 287 10.56 7.54 -4.71
CA TYR A 287 10.74 8.18 -6.00
C TYR A 287 11.92 9.16 -6.00
N ALA A 288 12.75 9.07 -7.04
CA ALA A 288 13.96 9.87 -7.14
C ALA A 288 14.44 9.97 -8.60
N PRO A 289 15.25 10.99 -8.95
CA PRO A 289 15.65 11.23 -10.35
C PRO A 289 16.55 10.14 -10.96
N ASN A 290 17.14 9.27 -10.14
CA ASN A 290 18.01 8.20 -10.61
C ASN A 290 18.16 7.08 -9.56
N PRO A 291 18.70 5.90 -9.94
CA PRO A 291 18.84 4.76 -9.05
C PRO A 291 19.65 5.01 -7.76
N LEU A 292 20.72 5.79 -7.83
CA LEU A 292 21.55 6.08 -6.65
C LEU A 292 20.79 6.92 -5.63
N SER A 293 20.08 7.93 -6.10
CA SER A 293 19.22 8.78 -5.25
C SER A 293 18.08 7.98 -4.65
N LEU A 294 17.50 7.02 -5.38
CA LEU A 294 16.46 6.11 -4.89
C LEU A 294 17.01 5.25 -3.75
N LEU A 295 18.14 4.57 -3.95
CA LEU A 295 18.77 3.76 -2.91
C LEU A 295 19.12 4.59 -1.66
N ALA A 296 19.60 5.82 -1.85
CA ALA A 296 19.85 6.74 -0.73
C ALA A 296 18.53 7.09 0.02
N THR A 297 17.39 7.16 -0.67
CA THR A 297 16.07 7.37 -0.02
C THR A 297 15.67 6.15 0.81
N VAL A 298 15.89 4.93 0.30
CA VAL A 298 15.67 3.68 1.06
C VAL A 298 16.57 3.65 2.30
N GLY A 299 17.83 4.03 2.16
CA GLY A 299 18.78 4.12 3.29
C GLY A 299 18.30 5.11 4.37
N ARG A 300 17.82 6.29 3.98
CA ARG A 300 17.27 7.27 4.92
C ARG A 300 16.01 6.74 5.64
N ALA A 301 15.12 6.03 4.93
CA ALA A 301 13.96 5.40 5.56
C ALA A 301 14.38 4.38 6.61
N ARG A 302 15.38 3.53 6.33
CA ARG A 302 15.95 2.57 7.31
C ARG A 302 16.53 3.28 8.52
N THR A 303 17.31 4.35 8.32
CA THR A 303 17.86 5.16 9.40
C THR A 303 16.76 5.77 10.27
N THR A 304 15.66 6.26 9.65
CA THR A 304 14.48 6.77 10.37
C THR A 304 13.86 5.67 11.24
N LEU A 305 13.64 4.48 10.69
CA LEU A 305 13.08 3.36 11.45
C LEU A 305 13.98 2.97 12.62
N ALA A 306 15.30 2.89 12.42
CA ALA A 306 16.25 2.59 13.49
C ALA A 306 16.20 3.64 14.62
N ALA A 307 16.18 4.92 14.27
CA ALA A 307 16.08 6.02 15.24
C ALA A 307 14.78 6.00 16.05
N LEU A 308 13.72 5.43 15.50
CA LEU A 308 12.41 5.28 16.15
C LEU A 308 12.25 3.97 16.94
N GLY A 309 13.29 3.14 17.01
CA GLY A 309 13.23 1.82 17.66
C GLY A 309 12.55 0.74 16.81
N LEU A 310 12.36 1.00 15.50
CA LEU A 310 11.76 0.08 14.54
C LEU A 310 12.83 -0.55 13.61
N GLY A 311 14.08 -0.65 14.04
CA GLY A 311 15.20 -1.12 13.20
C GLY A 311 15.03 -2.54 12.66
N SER A 312 14.27 -3.40 13.33
CA SER A 312 13.95 -4.76 12.88
C SER A 312 12.68 -4.88 12.03
N VAL A 313 11.89 -3.80 11.93
CA VAL A 313 10.66 -3.80 11.12
C VAL A 313 11.03 -3.79 9.64
N PRO A 314 10.51 -4.70 8.80
CA PRO A 314 10.83 -4.75 7.39
C PRO A 314 10.38 -3.49 6.65
N LEU A 315 11.15 -3.08 5.64
CA LEU A 315 10.73 -2.12 4.63
C LEU A 315 10.03 -2.84 3.47
N TYR A 316 9.03 -2.18 2.91
CA TYR A 316 8.36 -2.57 1.69
C TYR A 316 8.48 -1.39 0.71
N VAL A 317 9.20 -1.56 -0.37
CA VAL A 317 9.24 -0.58 -1.47
C VAL A 317 8.02 -0.85 -2.32
N THR A 318 6.86 -0.28 -1.93
CA THR A 318 5.57 -0.59 -2.56
C THR A 318 5.33 0.19 -3.84
N GLU A 319 6.16 1.23 -4.10
CA GLU A 319 6.26 1.86 -5.40
C GLU A 319 7.66 2.42 -5.64
N PHE A 320 8.15 2.27 -6.86
CA PHE A 320 9.23 3.04 -7.46
C PHE A 320 9.13 3.00 -8.98
N GLY A 321 9.57 4.02 -9.65
CA GLY A 321 9.52 4.07 -11.12
C GLY A 321 9.97 5.42 -11.65
N TRP A 322 9.95 5.53 -12.97
CA TRP A 322 10.31 6.75 -13.69
C TRP A 322 9.36 6.98 -14.85
N PRO A 323 8.64 8.12 -14.91
CA PRO A 323 7.88 8.47 -16.10
C PRO A 323 8.84 8.92 -17.21
N THR A 324 8.43 8.70 -18.46
CA THR A 324 9.20 9.20 -19.61
C THR A 324 8.76 10.59 -20.07
N LEU A 325 7.61 11.06 -19.61
CA LEU A 325 7.04 12.39 -19.81
C LEU A 325 6.30 12.86 -18.55
N PRO A 326 6.11 14.15 -18.34
CA PRO A 326 6.81 15.24 -19.05
C PRO A 326 8.32 15.25 -18.74
N ALA A 327 9.12 15.65 -19.69
CA ALA A 327 10.56 15.76 -19.50
C ALA A 327 10.87 16.74 -18.36
N HIS A 328 11.90 16.39 -17.54
CA HIS A 328 12.38 17.20 -16.41
C HIS A 328 11.41 17.28 -15.20
N SER A 329 10.40 16.41 -15.11
CA SER A 329 9.72 16.18 -13.83
C SER A 329 10.70 15.61 -12.79
N GLN A 330 10.36 15.71 -11.50
CA GLN A 330 11.28 15.42 -10.39
C GLN A 330 11.93 14.03 -10.46
N ASP A 331 11.23 13.05 -10.99
CA ASP A 331 11.64 11.63 -11.11
C ASP A 331 11.63 11.15 -12.57
N TRP A 332 11.70 12.06 -13.52
CA TRP A 332 11.74 11.75 -14.95
C TRP A 332 13.01 10.99 -15.35
N ALA A 333 12.84 10.02 -16.24
CA ALA A 333 13.96 9.40 -16.94
C ALA A 333 13.78 9.49 -18.46
N PRO A 334 14.83 9.86 -19.20
CA PRO A 334 14.81 9.72 -20.65
C PRO A 334 14.49 8.27 -21.02
N GLU A 335 13.60 8.07 -21.99
CA GLU A 335 13.18 6.74 -22.46
C GLU A 335 14.38 5.79 -22.72
N ARG A 336 15.45 6.31 -23.33
CA ARG A 336 16.68 5.51 -23.59
C ARG A 336 17.43 5.07 -22.33
N LEU A 337 17.25 5.74 -21.17
CA LEU A 337 17.93 5.43 -19.92
C LEU A 337 17.05 4.65 -18.95
N ARG A 338 15.70 4.75 -19.05
CA ARG A 338 14.76 4.08 -18.16
C ARG A 338 15.01 2.57 -18.05
N PRO A 339 15.28 1.81 -19.12
CA PRO A 339 15.59 0.38 -19.00
C PRO A 339 16.83 0.11 -18.12
N ARG A 340 17.87 0.93 -18.24
CA ARG A 340 19.06 0.82 -17.39
C ARG A 340 18.72 1.12 -15.92
N TYR A 341 17.91 2.14 -15.67
CA TYR A 341 17.47 2.50 -14.31
C TYR A 341 16.69 1.36 -13.65
N ILE A 342 15.69 0.83 -14.36
CA ILE A 342 14.90 -0.31 -13.89
C ILE A 342 15.81 -1.51 -13.54
N ARG A 343 16.62 -1.95 -14.49
CA ARG A 343 17.51 -3.10 -14.30
C ARG A 343 18.44 -2.92 -13.09
N SER A 344 19.11 -1.77 -12.99
CA SER A 344 20.10 -1.54 -11.94
C SER A 344 19.45 -1.42 -10.56
N THR A 345 18.27 -0.79 -10.47
CA THR A 345 17.54 -0.63 -9.20
C THR A 345 17.00 -1.95 -8.69
N VAL A 346 16.34 -2.73 -9.55
CA VAL A 346 15.82 -4.06 -9.17
C VAL A 346 16.97 -4.97 -8.71
N ALA A 347 18.07 -5.02 -9.46
CA ALA A 347 19.25 -5.81 -9.06
C ALA A 347 19.85 -5.33 -7.73
N ALA A 348 19.93 -4.02 -7.51
CA ALA A 348 20.50 -3.46 -6.30
C ALA A 348 19.62 -3.69 -5.08
N LEU A 349 18.29 -3.47 -5.19
CA LEU A 349 17.35 -3.70 -4.09
C LEU A 349 17.40 -5.14 -3.60
N GLY A 350 17.49 -6.14 -4.50
CA GLY A 350 17.60 -7.55 -4.13
C GLY A 350 18.88 -7.93 -3.38
N HIS A 351 19.82 -7.00 -3.22
CA HIS A 351 21.09 -7.24 -2.54
C HIS A 351 21.42 -6.19 -1.47
N THR A 352 20.46 -5.33 -1.06
CA THR A 352 20.72 -4.35 -0.01
C THR A 352 20.69 -4.99 1.38
N ASN A 353 21.39 -4.37 2.34
CA ASN A 353 21.29 -4.67 3.77
C ASN A 353 20.17 -3.88 4.46
N CYS A 354 19.23 -3.33 3.68
CA CYS A 354 18.17 -2.46 4.21
C CYS A 354 16.96 -3.21 4.79
N GLY A 355 16.91 -4.53 4.70
CA GLY A 355 15.77 -5.33 5.18
C GLY A 355 14.50 -5.05 4.41
N VAL A 356 14.61 -4.95 3.08
CA VAL A 356 13.46 -4.84 2.16
C VAL A 356 12.85 -6.23 1.99
N ALA A 357 11.54 -6.35 2.22
CA ALA A 357 10.82 -7.63 2.09
C ALA A 357 10.18 -7.78 0.70
N ILE A 358 9.58 -6.72 0.19
CA ILE A 358 8.92 -6.68 -1.11
C ILE A 358 9.33 -5.41 -1.85
N THR A 359 9.60 -5.55 -3.15
CA THR A 359 9.86 -4.43 -4.05
C THR A 359 8.86 -4.46 -5.22
N VAL A 360 8.14 -3.36 -5.45
CA VAL A 360 7.12 -3.22 -6.50
C VAL A 360 7.48 -2.08 -7.44
N LEU A 361 7.60 -2.40 -8.73
CA LEU A 361 7.77 -1.39 -9.78
C LEU A 361 6.43 -0.74 -10.13
N TYR A 362 6.35 0.57 -10.09
CA TYR A 362 5.24 1.36 -10.59
C TYR A 362 5.54 1.84 -12.01
N THR A 363 4.85 1.37 -13.07
CA THR A 363 3.73 0.46 -13.08
C THR A 363 3.76 -0.39 -14.37
N TRP A 364 2.92 -1.43 -14.46
CA TRP A 364 2.91 -2.33 -15.63
C TRP A 364 2.50 -1.60 -16.91
N VAL A 365 1.36 -0.91 -16.90
CA VAL A 365 0.79 -0.26 -18.07
C VAL A 365 0.15 1.07 -17.70
N THR A 366 0.23 2.05 -18.58
CA THR A 366 -0.45 3.34 -18.46
C THR A 366 -1.06 3.75 -19.81
N PRO A 367 -2.00 4.70 -19.85
CA PRO A 367 -2.73 5.06 -21.08
C PRO A 367 -1.86 5.68 -22.19
N GLU A 368 -0.75 6.33 -21.84
CA GLU A 368 0.16 7.04 -22.77
C GLU A 368 -0.56 8.08 -23.67
N ARG A 369 -1.42 8.89 -23.07
CA ARG A 369 -2.32 9.82 -23.81
C ARG A 369 -1.93 11.27 -23.65
N ASP A 370 -1.76 11.74 -22.40
CA ASP A 370 -1.49 13.15 -22.12
C ASP A 370 -0.01 13.35 -21.76
N PRO A 371 0.78 13.99 -22.65
CA PRO A 371 2.20 14.23 -22.39
C PRO A 371 2.47 15.19 -21.23
N ALA A 372 1.47 15.91 -20.72
CA ALA A 372 1.59 16.77 -19.55
C ALA A 372 1.28 16.02 -18.24
N ASN A 373 0.55 14.91 -18.31
CA ASN A 373 0.21 14.08 -17.16
C ASN A 373 1.28 13.00 -16.96
N ARG A 374 2.13 13.12 -15.94
CA ARG A 374 3.19 12.15 -15.65
C ARG A 374 2.66 10.73 -15.42
N GLU A 375 1.48 10.60 -14.85
CA GLU A 375 0.88 9.30 -14.51
C GLU A 375 0.54 8.47 -15.76
N ASP A 376 0.45 9.09 -16.91
CA ASP A 376 0.24 8.42 -18.20
C ASP A 376 1.51 7.79 -18.76
N TRP A 377 2.70 7.99 -18.14
CA TRP A 377 3.99 7.64 -18.75
C TRP A 377 4.91 6.76 -17.88
N PHE A 378 4.40 6.22 -16.80
CA PHE A 378 5.14 5.25 -15.99
C PHE A 378 5.14 3.83 -16.56
N GLY A 379 4.16 3.49 -17.40
CA GLY A 379 3.99 2.14 -17.94
C GLY A 379 5.27 1.58 -18.56
N ILE A 380 5.62 0.35 -18.17
CA ILE A 380 6.77 -0.37 -18.72
C ILE A 380 6.38 -1.33 -19.83
N HIS A 381 5.10 -1.66 -19.97
CA HIS A 381 4.54 -2.49 -21.02
C HIS A 381 3.55 -1.65 -21.85
N SER A 382 3.53 -1.89 -23.15
CA SER A 382 2.64 -1.14 -24.03
C SER A 382 1.16 -1.45 -23.76
N PRO A 383 0.26 -0.45 -23.79
CA PRO A 383 -1.18 -0.68 -23.76
C PRO A 383 -1.68 -1.66 -24.83
N ALA A 384 -1.00 -1.70 -25.98
CA ALA A 384 -1.30 -2.61 -27.09
C ALA A 384 -0.79 -4.05 -26.88
N GLY A 385 -0.17 -4.37 -25.74
CA GLY A 385 0.32 -5.70 -25.44
C GLY A 385 1.71 -6.03 -26.03
N THR A 386 2.48 -5.03 -26.44
CA THR A 386 3.82 -5.23 -27.00
C THR A 386 4.90 -5.08 -25.94
N ALA A 387 5.82 -6.06 -25.85
CA ALA A 387 6.95 -5.99 -24.93
C ALA A 387 7.93 -4.86 -25.30
N THR A 388 8.25 -4.03 -24.30
CA THR A 388 9.17 -2.88 -24.44
C THR A 388 10.61 -3.24 -24.00
N PRO A 389 11.59 -2.35 -24.23
CA PRO A 389 12.91 -2.49 -23.61
C PRO A 389 12.88 -2.55 -22.08
N ASP A 390 11.91 -1.89 -21.44
CA ASP A 390 11.76 -1.85 -19.99
C ASP A 390 11.36 -3.20 -19.42
N VAL A 391 10.46 -3.95 -20.07
CA VAL A 391 10.08 -5.31 -19.69
C VAL A 391 11.30 -6.24 -19.71
N ARG A 392 12.14 -6.12 -20.74
CA ARG A 392 13.39 -6.91 -20.80
C ARG A 392 14.38 -6.50 -19.70
N ALA A 393 14.41 -5.22 -19.35
CA ALA A 393 15.24 -4.70 -18.29
C ALA A 393 14.77 -5.18 -16.91
N LEU A 394 13.46 -5.20 -16.66
CA LEU A 394 12.86 -5.79 -15.45
C LEU A 394 13.27 -7.26 -15.34
N THR A 395 13.05 -8.07 -16.38
CA THR A 395 13.43 -9.48 -16.40
C THR A 395 14.91 -9.69 -16.09
N ALA A 396 15.79 -8.87 -16.69
CA ALA A 396 17.23 -8.95 -16.43
C ALA A 396 17.61 -8.50 -15.01
N GLY A 397 16.90 -7.50 -14.46
CA GLY A 397 17.05 -7.05 -13.07
C GLY A 397 16.66 -8.14 -12.07
N LEU A 398 15.50 -8.78 -12.29
CA LEU A 398 15.02 -9.88 -11.43
C LEU A 398 15.98 -11.07 -11.43
N ARG A 399 16.52 -11.45 -12.59
CA ARG A 399 17.54 -12.49 -12.67
C ARG A 399 18.83 -12.13 -11.93
N ALA A 400 19.21 -10.86 -11.98
CA ALA A 400 20.38 -10.37 -11.26
C ALA A 400 20.13 -10.33 -9.75
N ALA A 401 18.94 -9.94 -9.30
CA ALA A 401 18.53 -9.95 -7.90
C ALA A 401 18.52 -11.36 -7.29
N ALA A 402 18.12 -12.37 -8.09
CA ALA A 402 18.12 -13.78 -7.68
C ALA A 402 19.50 -14.45 -7.71
N ALA A 403 20.51 -13.82 -8.32
CA ALA A 403 21.85 -14.38 -8.41
C ALA A 403 22.62 -14.13 -7.08
N SER A 404 23.49 -15.07 -6.70
CA SER A 404 24.40 -14.85 -5.57
C SER A 404 25.34 -13.70 -5.89
N SER A 405 25.22 -12.60 -5.16
CA SER A 405 26.04 -11.39 -5.31
C SER A 405 26.40 -10.84 -3.92
N PRO A 406 27.48 -10.09 -3.80
CA PRO A 406 27.79 -9.38 -2.56
C PRO A 406 26.65 -8.43 -2.18
N THR A 407 26.36 -8.33 -0.89
CA THR A 407 25.39 -7.37 -0.36
C THR A 407 25.89 -5.94 -0.59
N PHE A 408 25.01 -5.09 -1.11
CA PHE A 408 25.27 -3.65 -1.19
C PHE A 408 25.02 -3.02 0.19
N ASP A 409 26.05 -2.42 0.75
CA ASP A 409 25.98 -1.70 2.01
C ASP A 409 25.39 -0.30 1.79
N VAL A 410 24.06 -0.24 1.73
CA VAL A 410 23.28 1.00 1.56
C VAL A 410 22.84 1.52 2.92
N CYS A 411 22.52 0.61 3.83
CA CYS A 411 21.93 0.92 5.13
C CYS A 411 22.94 0.60 6.23
N HIS A 412 23.66 1.62 6.67
CA HIS A 412 24.53 1.53 7.82
C HIS A 412 23.67 1.41 9.09
N GLY A 413 23.89 0.34 9.85
CA GLY A 413 23.26 0.10 11.15
C GLY A 413 23.77 1.06 12.23
#